data_15a79752b091c0528e3c36e7e86668de
#
_entry.id   15a79752b091c0528e3c36e7e86668de
#
_cell.length_a   1.000
_cell.length_b   1.000
_cell.length_c   1.000
_cell.angle_alpha   90.00
_cell.angle_beta   90.00
_cell.angle_gamma   90.00
#
_symmetry.space_group_name_H-M   'P 1'
#
loop_
_entity.id
_entity.type
_entity.pdbx_description
1 polymer ?
#
loop_
_entity_poly.entity_id
_entity_poly.type
_entity_poly.pdbx_seq_one_letter_code
_entity_poly.pdbx_strand_id
1 'polypeptide(L)'
;MQGIMQKCLRTFKLLQFNCDCMLKTAEMFDTMGVGEMRIIRTTEAPRWVQNARDACLTFEEYFNESLLLWQKYAQGEHNMKLTVWQFGTLYPKSKFYTLTAVNSCTGEYRDSAPVCKGNRGMVAVAANGNVFPCHQMSGYYEQHGDTLGNVKQIPLSQLLSGGKYIDEVCTTLGTLREKNEKCGKCEYFEHCNGGCRAIALALTGDKLGIDPSKCLFWENGYDKKISEHLPGYSTVI
;
A
#
# COMPACT_ATOMS: atom_id res chain seq x y z
N MET A 1 22.52 -27.53 -13.45
CA MET A 1 21.65 -26.44 -13.91
C MET A 1 20.66 -26.12 -12.77
N GLN A 2 20.98 -25.19 -11.90
CA GLN A 2 20.04 -24.69 -10.92
C GLN A 2 19.13 -23.69 -11.64
N GLY A 3 17.91 -24.13 -11.95
CA GLY A 3 16.91 -23.25 -12.53
C GLY A 3 16.62 -22.11 -11.58
N ILE A 4 16.79 -20.89 -12.03
CA ILE A 4 16.29 -19.68 -11.38
C ILE A 4 14.76 -19.81 -11.40
N MET A 5 14.18 -20.35 -10.33
CA MET A 5 12.75 -20.30 -10.11
C MET A 5 12.42 -18.81 -9.88
N GLN A 6 11.98 -18.16 -10.92
CA GLN A 6 11.43 -16.82 -10.84
C GLN A 6 10.27 -16.88 -9.85
N LYS A 7 10.44 -16.24 -8.66
CA LYS A 7 9.42 -16.24 -7.61
C LYS A 7 8.13 -15.66 -8.19
N CYS A 8 7.16 -16.50 -8.42
CA CYS A 8 5.87 -16.08 -8.97
C CYS A 8 5.14 -15.24 -7.91
N LEU A 9 4.78 -14.02 -8.27
CA LEU A 9 3.94 -13.12 -7.49
C LEU A 9 2.51 -13.20 -8.03
N ARG A 10 1.53 -13.34 -7.14
CA ARG A 10 0.10 -13.25 -7.48
C ARG A 10 -0.55 -12.15 -6.66
N THR A 11 -1.51 -11.46 -7.28
CA THR A 11 -2.28 -10.41 -6.62
C THR A 11 -3.74 -10.84 -6.50
N PHE A 12 -4.28 -10.71 -5.29
CA PHE A 12 -5.67 -10.94 -4.96
C PHE A 12 -6.32 -9.60 -4.58
N LYS A 13 -7.38 -9.23 -5.29
CA LYS A 13 -8.17 -8.03 -4.93
C LYS A 13 -9.28 -8.43 -3.99
N LEU A 14 -9.25 -7.89 -2.78
CA LEU A 14 -10.23 -8.18 -1.76
C LEU A 14 -11.46 -7.28 -1.92
N LEU A 15 -12.60 -7.92 -1.99
CA LEU A 15 -13.94 -7.36 -2.09
C LEU A 15 -14.83 -8.02 -1.04
N GLN A 16 -15.94 -7.40 -0.67
CA GLN A 16 -16.86 -7.92 0.32
C GLN A 16 -17.35 -9.36 0.02
N PHE A 17 -17.59 -9.66 -1.26
CA PHE A 17 -18.13 -10.97 -1.67
C PHE A 17 -17.09 -12.07 -1.88
N ASN A 18 -15.78 -11.84 -1.68
CA ASN A 18 -14.74 -12.86 -1.87
C ASN A 18 -13.85 -13.08 -0.64
N CYS A 19 -14.20 -12.52 0.51
CA CYS A 19 -13.47 -12.70 1.76
C CYS A 19 -13.35 -14.19 2.13
N ASP A 20 -14.42 -14.95 1.96
CA ASP A 20 -14.49 -16.38 2.29
C ASP A 20 -13.49 -17.24 1.51
N CYS A 21 -13.04 -16.76 0.35
CA CYS A 21 -12.15 -17.50 -0.53
C CYS A 21 -10.66 -17.24 -0.24
N MET A 22 -10.33 -16.25 0.57
CA MET A 22 -8.92 -15.81 0.74
C MET A 22 -8.00 -16.91 1.23
N LEU A 23 -8.39 -17.58 2.32
CA LEU A 23 -7.55 -18.64 2.90
C LEU A 23 -7.35 -19.79 1.90
N LYS A 24 -8.43 -20.31 1.32
CA LYS A 24 -8.36 -21.41 0.33
C LYS A 24 -7.52 -21.00 -0.88
N THR A 25 -7.62 -19.75 -1.32
CA THR A 25 -6.81 -19.24 -2.44
C THR A 25 -5.33 -19.16 -2.06
N ALA A 26 -5.02 -18.72 -0.84
CA ALA A 26 -3.65 -18.68 -0.34
C ALA A 26 -3.03 -20.08 -0.23
N GLU A 27 -3.77 -21.04 0.35
CA GLU A 27 -3.34 -22.44 0.45
C GLU A 27 -3.12 -23.09 -0.94
N MET A 28 -4.03 -22.84 -1.88
CA MET A 28 -3.90 -23.29 -3.25
C MET A 28 -2.64 -22.72 -3.91
N PHE A 29 -2.39 -21.44 -3.79
CA PHE A 29 -1.20 -20.80 -4.36
C PHE A 29 0.10 -21.32 -3.72
N ASP A 30 0.11 -21.54 -2.40
CA ASP A 30 1.24 -22.13 -1.70
C ASP A 30 1.54 -23.55 -2.23
N THR A 31 0.51 -24.40 -2.39
CA THR A 31 0.62 -25.74 -2.97
C THR A 31 1.16 -25.71 -4.41
N MET A 32 0.82 -24.67 -5.18
CA MET A 32 1.33 -24.45 -6.54
C MET A 32 2.77 -23.92 -6.58
N GLY A 33 3.41 -23.67 -5.43
CA GLY A 33 4.77 -23.14 -5.34
C GLY A 33 4.87 -21.64 -5.62
N VAL A 34 3.77 -20.87 -5.49
CA VAL A 34 3.81 -19.41 -5.58
C VAL A 34 4.63 -18.86 -4.41
N GLY A 35 5.56 -17.95 -4.68
CA GLY A 35 6.45 -17.41 -3.65
C GLY A 35 5.82 -16.29 -2.80
N GLU A 36 4.86 -15.56 -3.35
CA GLU A 36 4.18 -14.45 -2.68
C GLU A 36 2.76 -14.27 -3.21
N MET A 37 1.80 -14.16 -2.30
CA MET A 37 0.47 -13.65 -2.60
C MET A 37 0.33 -12.24 -2.02
N ARG A 38 -0.07 -11.31 -2.86
CA ARG A 38 -0.36 -9.93 -2.45
C ARG A 38 -1.85 -9.69 -2.40
N ILE A 39 -2.34 -9.22 -1.28
CA ILE A 39 -3.74 -8.88 -1.05
C ILE A 39 -3.87 -7.37 -1.03
N ILE A 40 -4.75 -6.86 -1.87
CA ILE A 40 -4.98 -5.43 -2.04
C ILE A 40 -6.47 -5.15 -1.87
N ARG A 41 -6.81 -4.23 -0.98
CA ARG A 41 -8.17 -3.69 -0.89
C ARG A 41 -8.54 -3.02 -2.21
N THR A 42 -9.75 -3.25 -2.68
CA THR A 42 -10.29 -2.47 -3.79
C THR A 42 -10.48 -1.02 -3.34
N THR A 43 -9.89 -0.11 -4.09
CA THR A 43 -9.98 1.33 -3.78
C THR A 43 -11.17 1.95 -4.49
N GLU A 44 -11.72 2.99 -3.88
CA GLU A 44 -12.81 3.78 -4.40
C GLU A 44 -12.35 4.61 -5.61
N ALA A 45 -12.14 3.97 -6.76
CA ALA A 45 -11.97 4.70 -8.01
C ALA A 45 -13.33 5.30 -8.43
N PRO A 46 -13.36 6.43 -9.14
CA PRO A 46 -14.61 7.15 -9.46
C PRO A 46 -15.71 6.29 -10.05
N ARG A 47 -15.34 5.41 -10.99
CA ARG A 47 -16.30 4.48 -11.61
C ARG A 47 -16.79 3.39 -10.67
N TRP A 48 -15.98 2.98 -9.68
CA TRP A 48 -16.36 2.04 -8.65
C TRP A 48 -17.37 2.65 -7.69
N VAL A 49 -17.15 3.88 -7.24
CA VAL A 49 -18.08 4.60 -6.36
C VAL A 49 -19.46 4.72 -7.00
N GLN A 50 -19.51 4.91 -8.31
CA GLN A 50 -20.77 5.03 -9.05
C GLN A 50 -21.50 3.70 -9.24
N ASN A 51 -20.76 2.58 -9.44
CA ASN A 51 -21.35 1.33 -9.94
C ASN A 51 -21.24 0.15 -8.98
N ALA A 52 -20.37 0.19 -7.98
CA ALA A 52 -20.09 -0.94 -7.09
C ALA A 52 -19.59 -0.50 -5.71
N ARG A 53 -20.12 0.59 -5.17
CA ARG A 53 -19.71 1.14 -3.87
C ARG A 53 -19.81 0.11 -2.75
N ASP A 54 -20.88 -0.68 -2.75
CA ASP A 54 -21.15 -1.68 -1.70
C ASP A 54 -20.25 -2.92 -1.79
N ALA A 55 -19.46 -3.05 -2.86
CA ALA A 55 -18.48 -4.12 -2.99
C ALA A 55 -17.13 -3.82 -2.31
N CYS A 56 -16.89 -2.57 -1.91
CA CYS A 56 -15.65 -2.17 -1.27
C CYS A 56 -15.74 -2.34 0.23
N LEU A 57 -14.82 -3.08 0.82
CA LEU A 57 -14.65 -3.12 2.27
C LEU A 57 -14.24 -1.73 2.81
N THR A 58 -14.72 -1.37 3.97
CA THR A 58 -14.10 -0.31 4.76
C THR A 58 -12.67 -0.68 5.13
N PHE A 59 -11.85 0.27 5.59
CA PHE A 59 -10.49 -0.06 6.05
C PHE A 59 -10.51 -0.95 7.29
N GLU A 60 -11.49 -0.78 8.17
CA GLU A 60 -11.62 -1.60 9.36
C GLU A 60 -11.98 -3.05 9.02
N GLU A 61 -12.98 -3.26 8.16
CA GLU A 61 -13.33 -4.60 7.66
C GLU A 61 -12.13 -5.24 6.96
N TYR A 62 -11.41 -4.50 6.11
CA TYR A 62 -10.23 -4.98 5.43
C TYR A 62 -9.13 -5.43 6.39
N PHE A 63 -8.87 -4.67 7.45
CA PHE A 63 -7.85 -5.02 8.44
C PHE A 63 -8.29 -6.21 9.30
N ASN A 64 -9.55 -6.29 9.67
CA ASN A 64 -10.09 -7.42 10.44
C ASN A 64 -10.02 -8.71 9.63
N GLU A 65 -10.41 -8.69 8.36
CA GLU A 65 -10.31 -9.84 7.46
C GLU A 65 -8.83 -10.25 7.22
N SER A 66 -7.94 -9.28 7.13
CA SER A 66 -6.50 -9.52 6.98
C SER A 66 -5.89 -10.17 8.22
N LEU A 67 -6.30 -9.74 9.41
CA LEU A 67 -5.88 -10.31 10.67
C LEU A 67 -6.36 -11.76 10.81
N LEU A 68 -7.64 -12.00 10.51
CA LEU A 68 -8.23 -13.34 10.52
C LEU A 68 -7.54 -14.29 9.52
N LEU A 69 -7.22 -13.79 8.33
CA LEU A 69 -6.46 -14.56 7.34
C LEU A 69 -5.08 -14.94 7.87
N TRP A 70 -4.33 -13.97 8.42
CA TRP A 70 -2.99 -14.23 8.94
C TRP A 70 -3.03 -15.23 10.11
N GLN A 71 -3.99 -15.07 11.03
CA GLN A 71 -4.19 -15.99 12.14
C GLN A 71 -4.43 -17.44 11.66
N LYS A 72 -5.33 -17.62 10.70
CA LYS A 72 -5.64 -18.95 10.15
C LYS A 72 -4.48 -19.53 9.35
N TYR A 73 -3.85 -18.72 8.52
CA TYR A 73 -2.72 -19.16 7.69
C TYR A 73 -1.49 -19.52 8.52
N ALA A 74 -1.26 -18.82 9.62
CA ALA A 74 -0.15 -19.09 10.54
C ALA A 74 -0.27 -20.43 11.30
N GLN A 75 -1.47 -21.04 11.34
CA GLN A 75 -1.70 -22.34 11.98
C GLN A 75 -1.18 -23.51 11.13
N GLY A 76 -1.03 -23.32 9.83
CA GLY A 76 -0.51 -24.32 8.89
C GLY A 76 1.00 -24.21 8.68
N GLU A 77 1.55 -25.22 7.98
CA GLU A 77 2.93 -25.18 7.47
C GLU A 77 2.93 -24.65 6.05
N HIS A 78 3.34 -23.40 5.90
CA HIS A 78 3.33 -22.70 4.64
C HIS A 78 4.70 -22.13 4.27
N ASN A 79 4.99 -22.08 2.96
CA ASN A 79 6.22 -21.50 2.41
C ASN A 79 5.99 -20.14 1.78
N MET A 80 4.78 -19.90 1.26
CA MET A 80 4.43 -18.67 0.57
C MET A 80 4.22 -17.53 1.58
N LYS A 81 4.84 -16.38 1.32
CA LYS A 81 4.57 -15.18 2.11
C LYS A 81 3.26 -14.51 1.68
N LEU A 82 2.56 -13.96 2.69
CA LEU A 82 1.35 -13.17 2.47
C LEU A 82 1.64 -11.70 2.72
N THR A 83 1.55 -10.89 1.67
CA THR A 83 1.66 -9.43 1.76
C THR A 83 0.26 -8.83 1.70
N VAL A 84 -0.16 -8.19 2.75
CA VAL A 84 -1.42 -7.43 2.81
C VAL A 84 -1.10 -5.95 2.74
N TRP A 85 -1.57 -5.30 1.69
CA TRP A 85 -1.26 -3.89 1.45
C TRP A 85 -1.74 -3.00 2.60
N GLN A 86 -0.91 -2.10 3.05
CA GLN A 86 -1.10 -1.22 4.23
C GLN A 86 -1.20 -1.93 5.60
N PHE A 87 -1.10 -3.25 5.63
CA PHE A 87 -1.17 -4.02 6.86
C PHE A 87 0.21 -4.61 7.21
N GLY A 88 0.78 -5.43 6.33
CA GLY A 88 2.09 -6.00 6.57
C GLY A 88 2.41 -7.18 5.65
N THR A 89 3.53 -7.85 5.92
CA THR A 89 3.92 -9.09 5.25
C THR A 89 4.19 -10.17 6.29
N LEU A 90 3.50 -11.28 6.17
CA LEU A 90 3.69 -12.49 6.97
C LEU A 90 4.66 -13.42 6.27
N TYR A 91 5.66 -13.91 7.00
CA TYR A 91 6.66 -14.90 6.58
C TYR A 91 6.50 -16.18 7.38
N PRO A 92 5.60 -17.11 6.97
CA PRO A 92 5.23 -18.27 7.79
C PRO A 92 6.42 -19.18 8.08
N LYS A 93 7.24 -19.47 7.07
CA LYS A 93 8.42 -20.34 7.19
C LYS A 93 9.44 -19.83 8.20
N SER A 94 9.62 -18.51 8.29
CA SER A 94 10.61 -17.88 9.16
C SER A 94 10.01 -17.39 10.47
N LYS A 95 8.73 -17.62 10.69
CA LYS A 95 7.98 -17.22 11.90
C LYS A 95 8.18 -15.76 12.29
N PHE A 96 8.10 -14.86 11.31
CA PHE A 96 8.09 -13.42 11.58
C PHE A 96 7.13 -12.68 10.65
N TYR A 97 6.82 -11.45 10.99
CA TYR A 97 6.09 -10.53 10.13
C TYR A 97 6.71 -9.14 10.16
N THR A 98 6.42 -8.36 9.12
CA THR A 98 6.77 -6.94 9.08
C THR A 98 5.49 -6.13 9.05
N LEU A 99 5.45 -5.03 9.83
CA LEU A 99 4.40 -4.04 9.70
C LEU A 99 4.76 -3.12 8.52
N THR A 100 3.89 -3.05 7.54
CA THR A 100 4.18 -2.24 6.36
C THR A 100 3.79 -0.80 6.62
N ALA A 101 4.76 0.07 6.77
CA ALA A 101 4.59 1.40 6.23
C ALA A 101 4.50 1.23 4.71
N VAL A 102 3.44 1.69 4.07
CA VAL A 102 3.12 1.46 2.64
C VAL A 102 4.26 1.82 1.71
N ASN A 103 5.15 2.65 2.15
CA ASN A 103 6.26 3.19 1.37
C ASN A 103 7.55 3.12 2.16
N SER A 104 7.66 2.13 3.04
CA SER A 104 8.74 2.05 3.99
C SER A 104 10.08 2.30 3.35
N CYS A 105 10.66 3.37 3.78
CA CYS A 105 12.08 3.38 3.90
C CYS A 105 12.41 2.23 4.86
N THR A 106 12.85 1.09 4.36
CA THR A 106 13.51 0.09 5.18
C THR A 106 14.71 0.78 5.82
N GLY A 107 14.69 0.98 7.10
CA GLY A 107 15.75 1.67 7.83
C GLY A 107 15.19 2.69 8.82
N GLU A 108 16.08 3.30 9.57
CA GLU A 108 15.74 4.34 10.53
C GLU A 108 14.98 5.50 9.90
N TYR A 109 14.00 6.02 10.62
CA TYR A 109 13.30 7.25 10.26
C TYR A 109 14.29 8.38 10.01
N ARG A 110 14.06 9.14 8.93
CA ARG A 110 14.83 10.35 8.59
C ARG A 110 13.90 11.39 7.99
N ASP A 111 13.94 12.60 8.49
CA ASP A 111 13.17 13.72 7.93
C ASP A 111 13.44 13.94 6.43
N SER A 112 14.68 13.70 5.99
CA SER A 112 15.08 13.80 4.57
C SER A 112 14.60 12.65 3.68
N ALA A 113 14.04 11.59 4.27
CA ALA A 113 13.53 10.47 3.49
C ALA A 113 12.28 10.88 2.69
N PRO A 114 12.11 10.37 1.45
CA PRO A 114 10.91 10.67 0.68
C PRO A 114 9.68 10.03 1.32
N VAL A 115 8.55 10.73 1.31
CA VAL A 115 7.27 10.20 1.78
C VAL A 115 6.79 8.99 0.98
N CYS A 116 7.29 8.82 -0.25
CA CYS A 116 7.00 7.68 -1.09
C CYS A 116 8.21 7.31 -1.94
N LYS A 117 8.83 6.17 -1.66
CA LYS A 117 9.91 5.65 -2.51
C LYS A 117 9.41 5.22 -3.90
N GLY A 118 8.18 4.70 -3.98
CA GLY A 118 7.60 4.23 -5.22
C GLY A 118 7.48 5.33 -6.27
N ASN A 119 7.10 6.54 -5.86
CA ASN A 119 6.93 7.67 -6.78
C ASN A 119 8.22 8.10 -7.49
N ARG A 120 9.39 7.83 -6.92
CA ARG A 120 10.67 8.16 -7.55
C ARG A 120 11.11 7.17 -8.62
N GLY A 121 10.47 6.00 -8.69
CA GLY A 121 10.82 4.95 -9.65
C GLY A 121 9.69 4.59 -10.60
N MET A 122 8.53 5.28 -10.51
CA MET A 122 7.34 4.88 -11.23
C MET A 122 6.50 6.09 -11.62
N VAL A 123 5.99 6.05 -12.84
CA VAL A 123 4.90 6.93 -13.31
C VAL A 123 3.82 6.06 -13.95
N ALA A 124 2.60 6.56 -14.00
CA ALA A 124 1.53 5.95 -14.75
C ALA A 124 1.30 6.72 -16.05
N VAL A 125 1.14 6.01 -17.15
CA VAL A 125 0.79 6.59 -18.46
C VAL A 125 -0.55 6.02 -18.89
N ALA A 126 -1.53 6.89 -19.09
CA ALA A 126 -2.85 6.49 -19.57
C ALA A 126 -2.85 6.26 -21.09
N ALA A 127 -3.87 5.58 -21.60
CA ALA A 127 -4.02 5.28 -23.03
C ALA A 127 -4.07 6.52 -23.94
N ASN A 128 -4.56 7.65 -23.40
CA ASN A 128 -4.56 8.94 -24.12
C ASN A 128 -3.17 9.63 -24.13
N GLY A 129 -2.18 9.09 -23.41
CA GLY A 129 -0.83 9.62 -23.29
C GLY A 129 -0.60 10.53 -22.06
N ASN A 130 -1.60 10.78 -21.25
CA ASN A 130 -1.44 11.56 -20.02
C ASN A 130 -0.56 10.82 -19.01
N VAL A 131 0.29 11.57 -18.32
CA VAL A 131 1.25 11.06 -17.33
C VAL A 131 0.84 11.50 -15.93
N PHE A 132 0.89 10.58 -14.98
CA PHE A 132 0.55 10.82 -13.57
C PHE A 132 1.69 10.39 -12.65
N PRO A 133 1.81 10.96 -11.45
CA PRO A 133 2.90 10.66 -10.52
C PRO A 133 2.98 9.19 -10.11
N CYS A 134 1.82 8.55 -9.98
CA CYS A 134 1.73 7.11 -9.75
C CYS A 134 0.37 6.55 -10.18
N HIS A 135 0.29 5.23 -10.28
CA HIS A 135 -0.94 4.54 -10.64
C HIS A 135 -2.12 4.83 -9.68
N GLN A 136 -1.85 4.94 -8.40
CA GLN A 136 -2.90 5.19 -7.40
C GLN A 136 -3.46 6.62 -7.45
N MET A 137 -2.67 7.59 -7.92
CA MET A 137 -3.10 8.99 -8.07
C MET A 137 -3.82 9.25 -9.38
N SER A 138 -3.70 8.37 -10.39
CA SER A 138 -4.22 8.64 -11.74
C SER A 138 -5.71 8.97 -11.74
N GLY A 139 -6.52 8.24 -10.97
CA GLY A 139 -7.97 8.46 -10.89
C GLY A 139 -8.34 9.85 -10.36
N TYR A 140 -7.65 10.32 -9.32
CA TYR A 140 -7.87 11.66 -8.78
C TYR A 140 -7.49 12.74 -9.80
N TYR A 141 -6.31 12.62 -10.41
CA TYR A 141 -5.84 13.58 -11.41
C TYR A 141 -6.77 13.64 -12.63
N GLU A 142 -7.21 12.49 -13.15
CA GLU A 142 -8.15 12.44 -14.28
C GLU A 142 -9.48 13.13 -13.95
N GLN A 143 -10.03 12.94 -12.76
CA GLN A 143 -11.27 13.59 -12.33
C GLN A 143 -11.15 15.11 -12.28
N HIS A 144 -9.98 15.62 -11.91
CA HIS A 144 -9.74 17.05 -11.79
C HIS A 144 -9.15 17.68 -13.07
N GLY A 145 -9.05 16.90 -14.15
CA GLY A 145 -8.49 17.36 -15.43
C GLY A 145 -7.01 17.72 -15.33
N ASP A 146 -6.30 17.15 -14.35
CA ASP A 146 -4.88 17.43 -14.09
C ASP A 146 -3.97 16.30 -14.58
N THR A 147 -2.70 16.62 -14.85
CA THR A 147 -1.69 15.69 -15.35
C THR A 147 -0.31 16.28 -15.20
N LEU A 148 0.73 15.44 -15.17
CA LEU A 148 2.12 15.90 -15.30
C LEU A 148 2.45 16.39 -16.72
N GLY A 149 1.67 16.00 -17.70
CA GLY A 149 1.80 16.30 -19.13
C GLY A 149 1.42 15.11 -19.97
N ASN A 150 1.67 15.19 -21.30
CA ASN A 150 1.27 14.14 -22.24
C ASN A 150 2.47 13.71 -23.09
N VAL A 151 2.79 12.41 -23.09
CA VAL A 151 3.95 11.83 -23.82
C VAL A 151 3.84 11.91 -25.33
N LYS A 152 2.65 12.20 -25.88
CA LYS A 152 2.47 12.47 -27.31
C LYS A 152 2.89 13.88 -27.71
N GLN A 153 3.07 14.77 -26.74
CA GLN A 153 3.41 16.20 -26.92
C GLN A 153 4.79 16.55 -26.39
N ILE A 154 5.18 15.94 -25.28
CA ILE A 154 6.42 16.25 -24.54
C ILE A 154 7.17 14.94 -24.27
N PRO A 155 8.48 14.84 -24.55
CA PRO A 155 9.28 13.68 -24.22
C PRO A 155 9.19 13.33 -22.72
N LEU A 156 9.09 12.05 -22.37
CA LEU A 156 8.98 11.60 -20.99
C LEU A 156 10.14 12.11 -20.12
N SER A 157 11.36 12.13 -20.67
CA SER A 157 12.54 12.66 -19.95
C SER A 157 12.36 14.12 -19.53
N GLN A 158 11.73 14.94 -20.36
CA GLN A 158 11.45 16.33 -20.04
C GLN A 158 10.34 16.47 -18.99
N LEU A 159 9.32 15.62 -19.04
CA LEU A 159 8.27 15.57 -18.01
C LEU A 159 8.82 15.18 -16.64
N LEU A 160 9.74 14.19 -16.60
CA LEU A 160 10.35 13.71 -15.37
C LEU A 160 11.41 14.64 -14.78
N SER A 161 11.96 15.55 -15.57
CA SER A 161 12.86 16.62 -15.11
C SER A 161 12.12 17.93 -14.78
N GLY A 162 10.83 17.99 -15.08
CA GLY A 162 10.03 19.19 -14.84
C GLY A 162 9.67 19.39 -13.36
N GLY A 163 9.53 20.66 -12.94
CA GLY A 163 9.24 21.05 -11.57
C GLY A 163 7.99 20.33 -11.00
N LYS A 164 6.93 20.21 -11.80
CA LYS A 164 5.69 19.54 -11.37
C LYS A 164 5.93 18.09 -10.92
N TYR A 165 6.72 17.31 -11.67
CA TYR A 165 7.07 15.94 -11.26
C TYR A 165 7.95 15.95 -10.01
N ILE A 166 8.96 16.82 -9.99
CA ILE A 166 9.88 16.93 -8.85
C ILE A 166 9.12 17.31 -7.57
N ASP A 167 8.21 18.27 -7.63
CA ASP A 167 7.38 18.67 -6.49
C ASP A 167 6.51 17.53 -5.97
N GLU A 168 6.03 16.65 -6.89
CA GLU A 168 5.24 15.49 -6.49
C GLU A 168 6.06 14.41 -5.79
N VAL A 169 7.28 14.12 -6.28
CA VAL A 169 8.04 12.94 -5.84
C VAL A 169 9.14 13.25 -4.82
N CYS A 170 9.50 14.52 -4.65
CA CYS A 170 10.56 14.94 -3.72
C CYS A 170 10.06 15.40 -2.35
N THR A 171 8.76 15.34 -2.08
CA THR A 171 8.22 15.59 -0.74
C THR A 171 8.86 14.65 0.28
N THR A 172 9.38 15.21 1.38
CA THR A 172 10.05 14.43 2.44
C THR A 172 9.13 14.19 3.63
N LEU A 173 9.53 13.25 4.49
CA LEU A 173 8.82 12.98 5.75
C LEU A 173 8.84 14.21 6.67
N GLY A 174 9.96 14.93 6.72
CA GLY A 174 10.07 16.20 7.46
C GLY A 174 9.08 17.25 6.95
N THR A 175 8.98 17.42 5.63
CA THR A 175 7.98 18.33 5.02
C THR A 175 6.56 17.92 5.39
N LEU A 176 6.23 16.62 5.35
CA LEU A 176 4.91 16.15 5.74
C LEU A 176 4.63 16.42 7.21
N ARG A 177 5.60 16.13 8.09
CA ARG A 177 5.51 16.34 9.53
C ARG A 177 5.30 17.82 9.88
N GLU A 178 6.01 18.70 9.19
CA GLU A 178 5.90 20.15 9.36
C GLU A 178 4.57 20.72 8.87
N LYS A 179 4.09 20.25 7.71
CA LYS A 179 2.90 20.79 7.06
C LYS A 179 1.59 20.19 7.56
N ASN A 180 1.64 18.99 8.15
CA ASN A 180 0.46 18.30 8.68
C ASN A 180 0.49 18.23 10.19
N GLU A 181 -0.32 19.03 10.85
CA GLU A 181 -0.34 19.17 12.31
C GLU A 181 -0.62 17.83 13.04
N LYS A 182 -1.54 17.01 12.51
CA LYS A 182 -1.83 15.67 13.10
C LYS A 182 -0.61 14.77 13.00
N CYS A 183 0.04 14.70 11.84
CA CYS A 183 1.27 13.92 11.65
C CYS A 183 2.42 14.47 12.50
N GLY A 184 2.54 15.80 12.62
CA GLY A 184 3.59 16.45 13.41
C GLY A 184 3.56 16.13 14.89
N LYS A 185 2.37 15.87 15.44
CA LYS A 185 2.14 15.54 16.86
C LYS A 185 1.93 14.04 17.11
N CYS A 186 1.96 13.20 16.07
CA CYS A 186 1.62 11.79 16.17
C CYS A 186 2.80 10.97 16.71
N GLU A 187 2.60 10.24 17.80
CA GLU A 187 3.59 9.32 18.38
C GLU A 187 3.96 8.15 17.44
N TYR A 188 3.06 7.76 16.53
CA TYR A 188 3.28 6.68 15.57
C TYR A 188 3.94 7.14 14.27
N PHE A 189 4.25 8.44 14.11
CA PHE A 189 4.68 8.98 12.81
C PHE A 189 5.94 8.29 12.26
N GLU A 190 6.91 8.00 13.10
CA GLU A 190 8.18 7.36 12.70
C GLU A 190 7.99 5.92 12.22
N HIS A 191 6.94 5.23 12.68
CA HIS A 191 6.55 3.91 12.21
C HIS A 191 5.59 3.97 11.01
N CYS A 192 4.66 4.92 11.04
CA CYS A 192 3.63 5.13 10.02
C CYS A 192 4.19 5.74 8.73
N ASN A 193 5.16 6.66 8.85
CA ASN A 193 5.71 7.44 7.73
C ASN A 193 4.63 8.15 6.89
N GLY A 194 3.52 8.54 7.55
CA GLY A 194 2.42 9.29 6.94
C GLY A 194 1.51 8.50 6.00
N GLY A 195 1.81 7.23 5.72
CA GLY A 195 0.98 6.37 4.85
C GLY A 195 1.07 6.69 3.35
N CYS A 196 0.02 6.35 2.60
CA CYS A 196 -0.05 6.52 1.14
C CYS A 196 -0.53 7.92 0.75
N ARG A 197 0.29 8.66 0.03
CA ARG A 197 -0.08 10.01 -0.44
C ARG A 197 -1.23 10.02 -1.44
N ALA A 198 -1.42 8.91 -2.18
CA ALA A 198 -2.57 8.78 -3.08
C ALA A 198 -3.89 8.63 -2.31
N ILE A 199 -3.89 7.90 -1.19
CA ILE A 199 -5.07 7.79 -0.32
C ILE A 199 -5.34 9.12 0.36
N ALA A 200 -4.31 9.79 0.89
CA ALA A 200 -4.45 11.12 1.45
C ALA A 200 -5.09 12.07 0.43
N LEU A 201 -4.53 12.15 -0.78
CA LEU A 201 -5.05 12.98 -1.86
C LEU A 201 -6.51 12.63 -2.22
N ALA A 202 -6.82 11.35 -2.41
CA ALA A 202 -8.15 10.91 -2.82
C ALA A 202 -9.24 11.19 -1.77
N LEU A 203 -8.89 11.09 -0.47
CA LEU A 203 -9.87 11.22 0.61
C LEU A 203 -9.90 12.62 1.26
N THR A 204 -8.84 13.40 1.14
CA THR A 204 -8.75 14.74 1.76
C THR A 204 -8.61 15.88 0.75
N GLY A 205 -8.35 15.56 -0.52
CA GLY A 205 -8.04 16.57 -1.55
C GLY A 205 -6.62 17.13 -1.45
N ASP A 206 -5.82 16.67 -0.48
CA ASP A 206 -4.46 17.15 -0.22
C ASP A 206 -3.47 15.99 -0.12
N LYS A 207 -2.43 16.00 -0.93
CA LYS A 207 -1.34 15.01 -0.86
C LYS A 207 -0.55 15.08 0.45
N LEU A 208 -0.57 16.21 1.15
CA LEU A 208 0.01 16.38 2.49
C LEU A 208 -1.01 16.14 3.61
N GLY A 209 -2.25 15.82 3.27
CA GLY A 209 -3.28 15.40 4.20
C GLY A 209 -2.93 14.10 4.93
N ILE A 210 -3.77 13.71 5.86
CA ILE A 210 -3.65 12.42 6.53
C ILE A 210 -4.01 11.26 5.58
N ASP A 211 -3.38 10.11 5.76
CA ASP A 211 -3.91 8.84 5.25
C ASP A 211 -4.81 8.21 6.33
N PRO A 212 -6.15 8.28 6.19
CA PRO A 212 -7.05 7.81 7.24
C PRO A 212 -6.90 6.31 7.52
N SER A 213 -6.49 5.52 6.53
CA SER A 213 -6.29 4.08 6.73
C SER A 213 -5.12 3.79 7.68
N LYS A 214 -4.04 4.54 7.56
CA LYS A 214 -2.90 4.40 8.47
C LYS A 214 -3.16 4.98 9.86
N CYS A 215 -3.88 6.09 9.95
CA CYS A 215 -4.35 6.57 11.24
C CYS A 215 -5.19 5.50 11.94
N LEU A 216 -6.18 4.93 11.25
CA LEU A 216 -7.04 3.87 11.80
C LEU A 216 -6.24 2.62 12.21
N PHE A 217 -5.24 2.22 11.43
CA PHE A 217 -4.37 1.07 11.76
C PHE A 217 -3.69 1.25 13.12
N TRP A 218 -3.05 2.39 13.33
CA TRP A 218 -2.30 2.66 14.56
C TRP A 218 -3.20 3.02 15.74
N GLU A 219 -4.18 3.91 15.54
CA GLU A 219 -5.11 4.35 16.58
C GLU A 219 -5.96 3.19 17.13
N ASN A 220 -6.30 2.21 16.30
CA ASN A 220 -7.05 1.01 16.71
C ASN A 220 -6.13 -0.13 17.19
N GLY A 221 -4.82 0.10 17.29
CA GLY A 221 -3.85 -0.86 17.85
C GLY A 221 -3.72 -2.16 17.05
N TYR A 222 -3.82 -2.10 15.70
CA TYR A 222 -3.66 -3.31 14.87
C TYR A 222 -2.26 -3.91 14.97
N ASP A 223 -1.23 -3.13 15.26
CA ASP A 223 0.12 -3.60 15.57
C ASP A 223 0.13 -4.57 16.77
N LYS A 224 -0.59 -4.23 17.85
CA LYS A 224 -0.75 -5.05 19.05
C LYS A 224 -1.64 -6.26 18.79
N LYS A 225 -2.79 -6.06 18.11
CA LYS A 225 -3.71 -7.14 17.73
C LYS A 225 -2.99 -8.22 16.90
N ILE A 226 -2.13 -7.83 15.97
CA ILE A 226 -1.34 -8.78 15.18
C ILE A 226 -0.45 -9.62 16.08
N SER A 227 0.28 -9.01 17.03
CA SER A 227 1.17 -9.75 17.94
C SER A 227 0.41 -10.71 18.84
N GLU A 228 -0.77 -10.35 19.30
CA GLU A 228 -1.66 -11.18 20.12
C GLU A 228 -2.22 -12.39 19.33
N HIS A 229 -2.51 -12.21 18.05
CA HIS A 229 -3.11 -13.24 17.19
C HIS A 229 -2.07 -14.15 16.51
N LEU A 230 -0.79 -13.83 16.61
CA LEU A 230 0.31 -14.59 16.02
C LEU A 230 1.32 -15.06 17.09
N PRO A 231 0.92 -15.90 18.04
CA PRO A 231 1.82 -16.39 19.07
C PRO A 231 2.98 -17.18 18.42
N GLY A 232 4.22 -16.91 18.85
CA GLY A 232 5.42 -17.53 18.30
C GLY A 232 5.97 -16.89 17.04
N TYR A 233 5.37 -15.79 16.56
CA TYR A 233 5.94 -14.97 15.50
C TYR A 233 6.63 -13.73 16.11
N SER A 234 7.79 -13.37 15.55
CA SER A 234 8.45 -12.10 15.88
C SER A 234 8.05 -10.99 14.92
N THR A 235 8.05 -9.75 15.39
CA THR A 235 7.88 -8.59 14.52
C THR A 235 9.22 -7.97 14.17
N VAL A 236 9.35 -7.52 12.94
CA VAL A 236 10.43 -6.64 12.48
C VAL A 236 9.75 -5.32 12.07
N ILE A 237 10.01 -4.30 12.86
CA ILE A 237 9.51 -2.93 12.65
C ILE A 237 10.50 -2.16 11.78
#